data_9b542518f79d632887fc2a42231a4d54
#
_entry.id   9b542518f79d632887fc2a42231a4d54
#
_cell.length_a   1.000
_cell.length_b   1.000
_cell.length_c   1.000
_cell.angle_alpha   90.00
_cell.angle_beta   90.00
_cell.angle_gamma   90.00
#
_symmetry.space_group_name_H-M   'P 1'
#
loop_
_entity.id
_entity.type
_entity.pdbx_description
1 polymer ?
#
loop_
_entity_poly.entity_id
_entity_poly.type
_entity_poly.pdbx_seq_one_letter_code
_entity_poly.pdbx_strand_id
1 'polypeptide(L)'
;ELAFLLRCAVRVGKGLSDSPRIFFLPLPLVQDRGDTIQALRDHKPVPFLSAPGQSDITHLVDFAALKRCADNAGARLVGPVEQGSFLTELGIMERAERLRGTADPEGDRTLLAAIDRLISPAHMGGLFKVALLVPDGDGTPPGFASLCSQGIT
;
A
#
# COMPACT_ATOMS: atom_id res chain seq x y z
N GLU A 1 -6.46 -6.09 -14.58
CA GLU A 1 -6.03 -5.99 -13.17
C GLU A 1 -6.97 -5.14 -12.32
N LEU A 2 -7.48 -4.02 -12.83
CA LEU A 2 -8.58 -3.30 -12.16
C LEU A 2 -9.78 -4.23 -11.95
N ALA A 3 -10.08 -5.10 -12.92
CA ALA A 3 -11.10 -6.14 -12.79
C ALA A 3 -10.74 -7.23 -11.78
N PHE A 4 -9.46 -7.45 -11.49
CA PHE A 4 -9.02 -8.40 -10.46
C PHE A 4 -9.13 -7.76 -9.06
N LEU A 5 -8.74 -6.49 -8.90
CA LEU A 5 -8.94 -5.72 -7.67
C LEU A 5 -10.44 -5.50 -7.41
N LEU A 6 -11.22 -5.18 -8.44
CA LEU A 6 -12.69 -5.11 -8.39
C LEU A 6 -13.32 -6.49 -8.09
N ARG A 7 -12.78 -7.59 -8.62
CA ARG A 7 -13.22 -8.95 -8.24
C ARG A 7 -12.82 -9.33 -6.82
N CYS A 8 -11.70 -8.83 -6.32
CA CYS A 8 -11.37 -8.94 -4.91
C CYS A 8 -12.34 -8.11 -4.06
N ALA A 9 -12.65 -6.88 -4.44
CA ALA A 9 -13.64 -6.05 -3.74
C ALA A 9 -15.06 -6.63 -3.83
N VAL A 10 -15.50 -7.13 -4.99
CA VAL A 10 -16.82 -7.75 -5.19
C VAL A 10 -16.95 -9.12 -4.52
N ARG A 11 -15.87 -9.89 -4.37
CA ARG A 11 -15.86 -11.09 -3.50
C ARG A 11 -15.94 -10.76 -2.01
N VAL A 12 -15.57 -9.55 -1.64
CA VAL A 12 -15.71 -9.01 -0.29
C VAL A 12 -17.17 -8.97 0.16
N GLY A 13 -18.12 -8.66 -0.74
CA GLY A 13 -19.55 -8.53 -0.40
C GLY A 13 -20.31 -9.85 -0.15
N LYS A 14 -19.73 -11.03 -0.42
CA LYS A 14 -20.41 -12.34 -0.20
C LYS A 14 -19.62 -13.37 0.61
N GLY A 15 -18.53 -12.97 1.26
CA GLY A 15 -17.68 -13.89 2.00
C GLY A 15 -16.42 -13.23 2.55
N LEU A 16 -16.51 -12.00 3.06
CA LEU A 16 -15.52 -11.52 3.97
C LEU A 16 -15.66 -12.32 5.26
N SER A 17 -14.97 -13.45 5.32
CA SER A 17 -14.61 -13.96 6.62
C SER A 17 -13.81 -12.86 7.32
N ASP A 18 -14.07 -12.62 8.57
CA ASP A 18 -13.64 -11.56 9.51
C ASP A 18 -12.19 -11.02 9.43
N SER A 19 -11.50 -11.15 8.32
CA SER A 19 -10.10 -10.76 8.17
C SER A 19 -9.94 -9.54 7.28
N PRO A 20 -9.39 -8.44 7.82
CA PRO A 20 -9.07 -7.24 7.05
C PRO A 20 -8.02 -7.55 5.96
N ARG A 21 -8.09 -6.85 4.82
CA ARG A 21 -7.14 -7.01 3.71
C ARG A 21 -6.32 -5.73 3.54
N ILE A 22 -5.02 -5.87 3.71
CA ILE A 22 -4.05 -4.79 3.58
C ILE A 22 -3.53 -4.77 2.14
N PHE A 23 -3.45 -3.57 1.55
CA PHE A 23 -2.88 -3.34 0.23
C PHE A 23 -1.71 -2.36 0.35
N PHE A 24 -0.56 -2.76 -0.16
CA PHE A 24 0.59 -1.89 -0.36
C PHE A 24 0.63 -1.51 -1.84
N LEU A 25 0.53 -0.23 -2.14
CA LEU A 25 0.40 0.25 -3.51
C LEU A 25 1.43 1.34 -3.78
N PRO A 26 2.30 1.15 -4.80
CA PRO A 26 3.19 2.22 -5.23
C PRO A 26 2.38 3.34 -5.84
N LEU A 27 2.68 4.59 -5.44
CA LEU A 27 2.01 5.75 -6.00
C LEU A 27 2.94 6.95 -6.15
N PRO A 28 2.76 7.71 -7.23
CA PRO A 28 2.36 9.07 -7.02
C PRO A 28 0.83 9.18 -7.02
N LEU A 29 0.27 9.98 -6.11
CA LEU A 29 -1.10 10.44 -6.18
C LEU A 29 -1.20 11.39 -7.39
N VAL A 30 -1.47 10.86 -8.57
CA VAL A 30 -1.73 11.70 -9.73
C VAL A 30 -3.23 11.71 -9.95
N GLN A 31 -3.84 12.85 -9.65
CA GLN A 31 -5.18 13.19 -10.11
C GLN A 31 -5.19 13.55 -11.60
N ASP A 32 -4.09 13.24 -12.30
CA ASP A 32 -3.95 13.60 -13.70
C ASP A 32 -4.58 12.52 -14.59
N ARG A 33 -5.43 12.96 -15.50
CA ARG A 33 -6.14 12.12 -16.48
C ARG A 33 -5.21 11.67 -17.63
N GLY A 34 -3.94 11.47 -17.33
CA GLY A 34 -2.94 11.01 -18.30
C GLY A 34 -2.82 9.49 -18.35
N ASP A 35 -2.05 9.01 -19.30
CA ASP A 35 -1.68 7.61 -19.44
C ASP A 35 -0.86 7.15 -18.24
N THR A 36 -1.50 6.43 -17.32
CA THR A 36 -0.85 5.93 -16.09
C THR A 36 -0.30 4.53 -16.25
N ILE A 37 -0.51 3.91 -17.42
CA ILE A 37 -0.02 2.57 -17.73
C ILE A 37 1.45 2.66 -18.10
N GLN A 38 2.28 1.88 -17.43
CA GLN A 38 3.69 1.74 -17.71
C GLN A 38 4.04 0.26 -17.90
N ALA A 39 4.97 -0.04 -18.79
CA ALA A 39 5.52 -1.36 -18.91
C ALA A 39 7.04 -1.31 -18.76
N LEU A 40 7.56 -2.27 -18.00
CA LEU A 40 8.99 -2.45 -17.77
C LEU A 40 9.41 -3.83 -18.26
N ARG A 41 10.53 -3.89 -18.96
CA ARG A 41 11.22 -5.13 -19.33
C ARG A 41 12.70 -4.98 -19.02
N ASP A 42 13.27 -5.91 -18.29
CA ASP A 42 14.66 -5.84 -17.81
C ASP A 42 14.97 -4.49 -17.12
N HIS A 43 14.04 -4.01 -16.28
CA HIS A 43 14.08 -2.72 -15.59
C HIS A 43 14.14 -1.48 -16.51
N LYS A 44 13.78 -1.61 -17.78
CA LYS A 44 13.75 -0.51 -18.76
C LYS A 44 12.31 -0.25 -19.21
N PRO A 45 11.90 1.01 -19.34
CA PRO A 45 10.60 1.37 -19.89
C PRO A 45 10.46 0.87 -21.34
N VAL A 46 9.35 0.24 -21.65
CA VAL A 46 8.98 -0.20 -22.99
C VAL A 46 7.54 0.18 -23.31
N PRO A 47 7.15 0.32 -24.57
CA PRO A 47 5.75 0.50 -24.92
C PRO A 47 4.92 -0.69 -24.43
N PHE A 48 3.77 -0.44 -23.76
CA PHE A 48 3.04 -1.49 -23.02
C PHE A 48 2.47 -2.60 -23.89
N LEU A 49 2.31 -2.35 -25.20
CA LEU A 49 1.86 -3.36 -26.18
C LEU A 49 2.98 -4.02 -26.97
N SER A 50 4.26 -3.65 -26.75
CA SER A 50 5.38 -4.12 -27.58
C SER A 50 5.72 -5.61 -27.39
N ALA A 51 5.45 -6.16 -26.21
CA ALA A 51 5.78 -7.54 -25.87
C ALA A 51 4.77 -8.12 -24.87
N PRO A 52 3.55 -8.47 -25.30
CA PRO A 52 2.54 -9.03 -24.41
C PRO A 52 3.03 -10.31 -23.71
N GLY A 53 2.89 -10.36 -22.40
CA GLY A 53 3.34 -11.49 -21.57
C GLY A 53 4.83 -11.52 -21.24
N GLN A 54 5.63 -10.54 -21.73
CA GLN A 54 7.08 -10.45 -21.47
C GLN A 54 7.48 -9.15 -20.76
N SER A 55 6.54 -8.36 -20.32
CA SER A 55 6.76 -7.08 -19.65
C SER A 55 5.90 -6.98 -18.42
N ASP A 56 6.45 -6.40 -17.35
CA ASP A 56 5.70 -6.07 -16.15
C ASP A 56 4.88 -4.81 -16.43
N ILE A 57 3.57 -4.93 -16.34
CA ILE A 57 2.65 -3.81 -16.56
C ILE A 57 2.19 -3.28 -15.22
N THR A 58 2.38 -1.99 -15.00
CA THR A 58 1.94 -1.27 -13.81
C THR A 58 1.06 -0.08 -14.21
N HIS A 59 0.18 0.32 -13.33
CA HIS A 59 -0.59 1.55 -13.46
C HIS A 59 -0.87 2.15 -12.08
N LEU A 60 -1.21 3.43 -12.06
CA LEU A 60 -1.60 4.10 -10.82
C LEU A 60 -2.97 3.62 -10.34
N VAL A 61 -3.15 3.61 -9.03
CA VAL A 61 -4.42 3.19 -8.41
C VAL A 61 -5.28 4.42 -8.12
N ASP A 62 -6.50 4.42 -8.65
CA ASP A 62 -7.52 5.41 -8.31
C ASP A 62 -8.19 5.02 -6.97
N PHE A 63 -7.71 5.62 -5.87
CA PHE A 63 -8.28 5.37 -4.53
C PHE A 63 -9.72 5.86 -4.40
N ALA A 64 -10.12 6.90 -5.14
CA ALA A 64 -11.50 7.36 -5.11
C ALA A 64 -12.43 6.32 -5.75
N ALA A 65 -12.00 5.71 -6.86
CA ALA A 65 -12.72 4.60 -7.46
C ALA A 65 -12.76 3.38 -6.54
N LEU A 66 -11.63 3.06 -5.90
CA LEU A 66 -11.54 1.94 -4.95
C LEU A 66 -12.47 2.16 -3.75
N LYS A 67 -12.52 3.39 -3.21
CA LYS A 67 -13.44 3.75 -2.13
C LYS A 67 -14.90 3.55 -2.55
N ARG A 68 -15.30 4.10 -3.70
CA ARG A 68 -16.69 3.93 -4.20
C ARG A 68 -17.05 2.44 -4.36
N CYS A 69 -16.11 1.63 -4.83
CA CYS A 69 -16.34 0.19 -4.98
C CYS A 69 -16.48 -0.51 -3.63
N ALA A 70 -15.68 -0.12 -2.63
CA ALA A 70 -15.79 -0.63 -1.27
C ALA A 70 -17.14 -0.29 -0.65
N ASP A 71 -17.54 0.98 -0.70
CA ASP A 71 -18.83 1.46 -0.18
C ASP A 71 -20.01 0.70 -0.81
N ASN A 72 -19.98 0.49 -2.13
CA ASN A 72 -21.02 -0.28 -2.84
C ASN A 72 -21.04 -1.78 -2.48
N ALA A 73 -19.95 -2.30 -1.95
CA ALA A 73 -19.80 -3.69 -1.52
C ALA A 73 -20.10 -3.90 -0.02
N GLY A 74 -20.49 -2.86 0.70
CA GLY A 74 -20.71 -2.92 2.15
C GLY A 74 -19.40 -3.08 2.93
N ALA A 75 -18.31 -2.50 2.40
CA ALA A 75 -17.00 -2.49 3.03
C ALA A 75 -16.49 -1.04 3.12
N ARG A 76 -15.57 -0.78 4.01
CA ARG A 76 -14.94 0.53 4.20
C ARG A 76 -13.49 0.50 3.76
N LEU A 77 -13.07 1.48 2.96
CA LEU A 77 -11.66 1.72 2.66
C LEU A 77 -11.08 2.66 3.70
N VAL A 78 -10.06 2.22 4.44
CA VAL A 78 -9.28 3.02 5.38
C VAL A 78 -7.96 3.41 4.75
N GLY A 79 -7.58 4.66 4.80
CA GLY A 79 -6.42 5.20 4.09
C GLY A 79 -6.84 5.95 2.80
N PRO A 80 -5.87 6.22 1.90
CA PRO A 80 -4.47 5.81 1.99
C PRO A 80 -3.65 6.61 3.01
N VAL A 81 -2.67 5.95 3.60
CA VAL A 81 -1.61 6.57 4.41
C VAL A 81 -0.24 6.27 3.80
N GLU A 82 0.77 7.03 4.15
CA GLU A 82 2.14 6.73 3.74
C GLU A 82 2.68 5.46 4.40
N GLN A 83 3.41 4.64 3.64
CA GLN A 83 4.01 3.42 4.17
C GLN A 83 4.89 3.68 5.39
N GLY A 84 5.67 4.75 5.35
CA GLY A 84 6.54 5.12 6.47
C GLY A 84 5.76 5.37 7.75
N SER A 85 4.68 6.16 7.69
CA SER A 85 3.79 6.43 8.81
C SER A 85 3.11 5.15 9.30
N PHE A 86 2.56 4.35 8.40
CA PHE A 86 1.93 3.07 8.73
C PHE A 86 2.87 2.13 9.48
N LEU A 87 4.08 1.91 8.97
CA LEU A 87 5.07 1.03 9.60
C LEU A 87 5.55 1.58 10.94
N THR A 88 5.70 2.89 11.06
CA THR A 88 6.08 3.54 12.33
C THR A 88 4.99 3.35 13.38
N GLU A 89 3.74 3.56 13.04
CA GLU A 89 2.60 3.32 13.95
C GLU A 89 2.46 1.85 14.36
N LEU A 90 2.88 0.92 13.51
CA LEU A 90 2.94 -0.52 13.82
C LEU A 90 4.14 -0.93 14.66
N GLY A 91 5.05 0.00 15.00
CA GLY A 91 6.19 -0.28 15.88
C GLY A 91 7.38 -0.89 15.15
N ILE A 92 7.69 -0.46 13.91
CA ILE A 92 8.88 -0.94 13.18
C ILE A 92 10.18 -0.60 13.92
N MET A 93 10.22 0.53 14.63
CA MET A 93 11.41 0.96 15.38
C MET A 93 11.66 0.03 16.58
N GLU A 94 10.62 -0.28 17.35
CA GLU A 94 10.70 -1.23 18.47
C GLU A 94 11.07 -2.64 17.99
N ARG A 95 10.60 -3.03 16.82
CA ARG A 95 11.00 -4.28 16.18
C ARG A 95 12.48 -4.26 15.81
N ALA A 96 12.96 -3.14 15.26
CA ALA A 96 14.35 -2.95 14.89
C ALA A 96 15.28 -3.08 16.10
N GLU A 97 14.97 -2.40 17.20
CA GLU A 97 15.78 -2.44 18.43
C GLU A 97 15.90 -3.86 18.98
N ARG A 98 14.81 -4.63 18.94
CA ARG A 98 14.87 -6.06 19.37
C ARG A 98 15.77 -6.91 18.48
N LEU A 99 15.78 -6.65 17.18
CA LEU A 99 16.63 -7.39 16.23
C LEU A 99 18.10 -7.00 16.36
N ARG A 100 18.40 -5.72 16.61
CA ARG A 100 19.76 -5.22 16.84
C ARG A 100 20.43 -5.89 18.05
N GLY A 101 19.70 -6.19 19.10
CA GLY A 101 20.22 -6.85 20.29
C GLY A 101 20.77 -8.26 20.04
N THR A 102 20.55 -8.85 18.86
CA THR A 102 20.99 -10.20 18.48
C THR A 102 21.86 -10.22 17.22
N ALA A 103 22.03 -9.06 16.54
CA ALA A 103 22.79 -8.96 15.29
C ALA A 103 24.28 -8.67 15.55
N ASP A 104 25.12 -9.10 14.62
CA ASP A 104 26.51 -8.64 14.56
C ASP A 104 26.58 -7.22 13.95
N PRO A 105 27.72 -6.52 14.00
CA PRO A 105 27.85 -5.15 13.49
C PRO A 105 27.50 -4.98 12.01
N GLU A 106 27.68 -5.99 11.18
CA GLU A 106 27.33 -5.95 9.75
C GLU A 106 25.82 -6.12 9.56
N GLY A 107 25.24 -7.07 10.27
CA GLY A 107 23.80 -7.28 10.31
C GLY A 107 23.04 -6.06 10.82
N ASP A 108 23.59 -5.35 11.83
CA ASP A 108 23.01 -4.12 12.36
C ASP A 108 22.97 -3.00 11.31
N ARG A 109 24.06 -2.78 10.57
CA ARG A 109 24.11 -1.80 9.49
C ARG A 109 23.11 -2.12 8.37
N THR A 110 23.05 -3.38 7.97
CA THR A 110 22.12 -3.86 6.95
C THR A 110 20.66 -3.66 7.38
N LEU A 111 20.34 -3.96 8.64
CA LEU A 111 19.02 -3.76 9.22
C LEU A 111 18.62 -2.28 9.20
N LEU A 112 19.50 -1.40 9.67
CA LEU A 112 19.22 0.04 9.70
C LEU A 112 19.00 0.62 8.29
N ALA A 113 19.81 0.22 7.33
CA ALA A 113 19.64 0.63 5.93
C ALA A 113 18.32 0.13 5.33
N ALA A 114 17.91 -1.11 5.66
CA ALA A 114 16.62 -1.66 5.22
C ALA A 114 15.45 -0.91 5.84
N ILE A 115 15.51 -0.55 7.10
CA ILE A 115 14.47 0.22 7.79
C ILE A 115 14.39 1.63 7.19
N ASP A 116 15.50 2.33 7.04
CA ASP A 116 15.52 3.66 6.41
C ASP A 116 14.86 3.61 5.03
N ARG A 117 15.22 2.62 4.21
CA ARG A 117 14.60 2.44 2.90
C ARG A 117 13.08 2.25 2.97
N LEU A 118 12.56 1.56 3.99
CA LEU A 118 11.13 1.29 4.14
C LEU A 118 10.33 2.47 4.65
N ILE A 119 10.90 3.30 5.58
CA ILE A 119 10.14 4.33 6.28
C ILE A 119 10.49 5.75 5.84
N SER A 120 11.68 5.99 5.28
CA SER A 120 12.11 7.34 4.89
C SER A 120 11.20 7.92 3.81
N PRO A 121 10.72 9.18 3.96
CA PRO A 121 9.93 9.86 2.93
C PRO A 121 10.67 10.02 1.58
N ALA A 122 12.01 10.07 1.63
CA ALA A 122 12.86 10.15 0.44
C ALA A 122 12.95 8.81 -0.33
N HIS A 123 12.51 7.73 0.28
CA HIS A 123 12.54 6.37 -0.25
C HIS A 123 11.12 5.78 -0.36
N MET A 124 10.98 4.51 -0.03
CA MET A 124 9.70 3.80 -0.14
C MET A 124 8.64 4.33 0.83
N GLY A 125 9.06 4.93 1.95
CA GLY A 125 8.15 5.38 2.99
C GLY A 125 7.15 6.45 2.52
N GLY A 126 7.57 7.37 1.67
CA GLY A 126 6.69 8.38 1.06
C GLY A 126 6.11 7.94 -0.27
N LEU A 127 6.87 7.12 -1.03
CA LEU A 127 6.47 6.66 -2.36
C LEU A 127 5.28 5.69 -2.30
N PHE A 128 5.29 4.74 -1.38
CA PHE A 128 4.22 3.76 -1.26
C PHE A 128 3.10 4.25 -0.34
N LYS A 129 1.87 3.91 -0.71
CA LYS A 129 0.69 4.17 0.11
C LYS A 129 0.09 2.83 0.57
N VAL A 130 -0.47 2.85 1.76
CA VAL A 130 -1.12 1.68 2.37
C VAL A 130 -2.59 2.00 2.52
N ALA A 131 -3.43 1.08 2.08
CA ALA A 131 -4.86 1.14 2.29
C ALA A 131 -5.37 -0.21 2.78
N LEU A 132 -6.46 -0.19 3.54
CA LEU A 132 -7.04 -1.37 4.15
C LEU A 132 -8.53 -1.44 3.82
N LEU A 133 -8.97 -2.57 3.30
CA LEU A 133 -10.40 -2.88 3.18
C LEU A 133 -10.84 -3.64 4.43
N VAL A 134 -11.83 -3.10 5.12
CA VAL A 134 -12.43 -3.71 6.32
C VAL A 134 -13.93 -3.86 6.12
N PRO A 135 -14.58 -4.81 6.78
CA PRO A 135 -16.03 -4.83 6.92
C PRO A 135 -16.51 -3.49 7.51
N ASP A 136 -17.74 -3.10 7.20
CA ASP A 136 -18.33 -1.93 7.81
C ASP A 136 -18.46 -2.15 9.32
N GLY A 137 -17.96 -1.19 10.12
CA GLY A 137 -17.90 -1.31 11.57
C GLY A 137 -17.09 -0.20 12.21
N ASP A 138 -17.14 -0.16 13.54
CA ASP A 138 -16.50 0.86 14.36
C ASP A 138 -15.01 0.57 14.59
N GLY A 139 -14.23 1.65 14.59
CA GLY A 139 -12.84 1.66 15.02
C GLY A 139 -11.83 1.94 13.90
N THR A 140 -10.69 2.48 14.33
CA THR A 140 -9.54 2.73 13.46
C THR A 140 -8.58 1.55 13.58
N PRO A 141 -8.27 0.86 12.47
CA PRO A 141 -7.31 -0.24 12.50
C PRO A 141 -5.92 0.23 12.93
N PRO A 142 -5.10 -0.65 13.54
CA PRO A 142 -3.70 -0.35 13.84
C PRO A 142 -2.93 0.12 12.58
N GLY A 143 -2.05 1.10 12.75
CA GLY A 143 -1.28 1.69 11.66
C GLY A 143 -2.01 2.82 10.90
N PHE A 144 -3.24 3.19 11.31
CA PHE A 144 -4.04 4.24 10.68
C PHE A 144 -4.50 5.33 11.66
N ALA A 145 -3.88 5.43 12.84
CA ALA A 145 -4.24 6.41 13.86
C ALA A 145 -4.03 7.86 13.40
N SER A 146 -3.05 8.08 12.51
CA SER A 146 -2.78 9.40 11.91
C SER A 146 -3.97 9.97 11.13
N LEU A 147 -4.87 9.14 10.60
CA LEU A 147 -6.09 9.61 9.92
C LEU A 147 -7.06 10.29 10.87
N CYS A 148 -7.14 9.82 12.12
CA CYS A 148 -8.02 10.44 13.14
C CYS A 148 -7.59 11.88 13.48
N SER A 149 -6.27 12.17 13.37
CA SER A 149 -5.74 13.50 13.66
C SER A 149 -5.96 14.50 12.51
N GLN A 150 -6.26 14.02 11.30
CA GLN A 150 -6.46 14.86 10.12
C GLN A 150 -7.94 15.16 9.82
N GLY A 151 -8.88 14.69 10.64
CA GLY A 151 -10.31 14.95 10.49
C GLY A 151 -10.93 14.41 9.20
N ILE A 152 -10.29 13.44 8.57
CA ILE A 152 -10.80 12.75 7.38
C ILE A 152 -11.55 11.49 7.86
N THR A 153 -12.82 11.66 8.13
CA THR A 153 -13.79 10.57 8.34
C THR A 153 -14.56 10.31 7.06
#